data_3812652357d29fab2eadf9e89d0ad009
#
_entry.id   3812652357d29fab2eadf9e89d0ad009
#
_cell.length_a   1.000
_cell.length_b   1.000
_cell.length_c   1.000
_cell.angle_alpha   90.00
_cell.angle_beta   90.00
_cell.angle_gamma   90.00
#
_symmetry.space_group_name_H-M   'P 1'
#
loop_
_entity.id
_entity.type
_entity.pdbx_description
1 polymer ?
#
loop_
_entity_poly.entity_id
_entity_poly.type
_entity_poly.pdbx_seq_one_letter_code
_entity_poly.pdbx_strand_id
1 'polypeptide(L)'
;MDLLEFSSLCESDPDVDKAIDDDQKRIAAENENIVLEGRLAGYMVDFADIRIYLYASPDCRARRIVDREDKSYETAKHETEVREESERKRYYEYYNIDIANLSVYDIIVNSEKWGKEVIADYVLSEIENFKKHKGLK
;
A
#
# COMPACT_ATOMS: atom_id res chain seq x y z
N MET A 1 -18.47 -6.83 -9.28
CA MET A 1 -18.35 -5.48 -8.67
C MET A 1 -17.08 -4.83 -9.20
N ASP A 2 -17.20 -3.68 -9.82
CA ASP A 2 -16.03 -2.95 -10.28
C ASP A 2 -15.39 -2.10 -9.17
N LEU A 3 -14.28 -1.43 -9.49
CA LEU A 3 -13.52 -0.65 -8.51
C LEU A 3 -14.32 0.53 -7.96
N LEU A 4 -15.10 1.19 -8.80
CA LEU A 4 -15.91 2.35 -8.40
C LEU A 4 -17.08 1.92 -7.51
N GLU A 5 -17.74 0.81 -7.84
CA GLU A 5 -18.80 0.23 -7.01
C GLU A 5 -18.25 -0.19 -5.64
N PHE A 6 -17.09 -0.82 -5.61
CA PHE A 6 -16.44 -1.21 -4.36
C PHE A 6 -16.06 0.00 -3.52
N SER A 7 -15.50 1.05 -4.11
CA SER A 7 -15.19 2.29 -3.40
C SER A 7 -16.44 2.93 -2.79
N SER A 8 -17.53 2.96 -3.55
CA SER A 8 -18.83 3.48 -3.08
C SER A 8 -19.38 2.66 -1.92
N LEU A 9 -19.27 1.33 -1.99
CA LEU A 9 -19.67 0.45 -0.89
C LEU A 9 -18.85 0.73 0.38
N CYS A 10 -17.55 0.85 0.27
CA CYS A 10 -16.67 1.16 1.40
C CYS A 10 -17.00 2.53 2.04
N GLU A 11 -17.38 3.52 1.23
CA GLU A 11 -17.80 4.82 1.75
C GLU A 11 -19.10 4.75 2.55
N SER A 12 -19.99 3.84 2.19
CA SER A 12 -21.29 3.68 2.88
C SER A 12 -21.25 2.71 4.05
N ASP A 13 -20.26 1.84 4.12
CA ASP A 13 -20.15 0.78 5.13
C ASP A 13 -18.73 0.67 5.69
N PRO A 14 -18.47 1.27 6.87
CA PRO A 14 -17.16 1.20 7.52
C PRO A 14 -16.68 -0.22 7.85
N ASP A 15 -17.60 -1.17 8.00
CA ASP A 15 -17.24 -2.54 8.39
C ASP A 15 -16.51 -3.28 7.27
N VAL A 16 -16.66 -2.87 6.01
CA VAL A 16 -15.93 -3.47 4.88
C VAL A 16 -14.44 -3.21 4.99
N ASP A 17 -14.03 -1.95 5.13
CA ASP A 17 -12.62 -1.59 5.33
C ASP A 17 -12.08 -2.21 6.62
N LYS A 18 -12.83 -2.13 7.70
CA LYS A 18 -12.42 -2.68 9.00
C LYS A 18 -12.16 -4.18 8.93
N ALA A 19 -13.01 -4.94 8.25
CA ALA A 19 -12.83 -6.37 8.10
C ALA A 19 -11.53 -6.71 7.34
N ILE A 20 -11.22 -5.96 6.28
CA ILE A 20 -9.97 -6.13 5.51
C ILE A 20 -8.76 -5.82 6.37
N ASP A 21 -8.78 -4.70 7.08
CA ASP A 21 -7.66 -4.23 7.88
C ASP A 21 -7.43 -5.11 9.12
N ASP A 22 -8.49 -5.57 9.78
CA ASP A 22 -8.40 -6.51 10.90
C ASP A 22 -7.83 -7.85 10.45
N ASP A 23 -8.19 -8.33 9.26
CA ASP A 23 -7.64 -9.56 8.69
C ASP A 23 -6.14 -9.43 8.41
N GLN A 24 -5.69 -8.29 7.88
CA GLN A 24 -4.27 -8.01 7.67
C GLN A 24 -3.50 -7.98 8.99
N LYS A 25 -4.02 -7.35 10.01
CA LYS A 25 -3.42 -7.34 11.36
C LYS A 25 -3.29 -8.75 11.92
N ARG A 26 -4.34 -9.56 11.77
CA ARG A 26 -4.35 -10.95 12.23
C ARG A 26 -3.29 -11.78 11.51
N ILE A 27 -3.20 -11.68 10.18
CA ILE A 27 -2.19 -12.38 9.38
C ILE A 27 -0.79 -11.99 9.85
N ALA A 28 -0.54 -10.71 10.07
CA ALA A 28 0.74 -10.22 10.54
C ALA A 28 1.09 -10.75 11.94
N ALA A 29 0.11 -10.85 12.84
CA ALA A 29 0.30 -11.34 14.20
C ALA A 29 0.54 -12.85 14.27
N GLU A 30 -0.06 -13.63 13.37
CA GLU A 30 -0.01 -15.08 13.36
C GLU A 30 1.20 -15.66 12.60
N ASN A 31 1.94 -14.83 11.88
CA ASN A 31 3.03 -15.28 11.01
C ASN A 31 4.33 -14.54 11.30
N GLU A 32 5.44 -15.25 11.23
CA GLU A 32 6.79 -14.69 11.31
C GLU A 32 7.43 -14.65 9.91
N ASN A 33 8.38 -13.75 9.71
CA ASN A 33 9.16 -13.64 8.47
C ASN A 33 8.28 -13.48 7.21
N ILE A 34 7.30 -12.60 7.30
CA ILE A 34 6.38 -12.32 6.19
C ILE A 34 6.61 -10.93 5.60
N VAL A 35 6.22 -10.78 4.34
CA VAL A 35 6.05 -9.50 3.68
C VAL A 35 4.56 -9.28 3.48
N LEU A 36 4.03 -8.24 4.10
CA LEU A 36 2.62 -7.89 4.00
C LEU A 36 2.47 -6.67 3.10
N GLU A 37 1.71 -6.81 2.02
CA GLU A 37 1.37 -5.71 1.12
C GLU A 37 -0.07 -5.27 1.36
N GLY A 38 -0.28 -3.97 1.43
CA GLY A 38 -1.63 -3.42 1.57
C GLY A 38 -1.61 -1.90 1.61
N ARG A 39 -2.78 -1.32 1.38
CA ARG A 39 -2.94 0.14 1.35
C ARG A 39 -2.67 0.80 2.70
N LEU A 40 -3.04 0.13 3.79
CA LEU A 40 -2.88 0.63 5.15
C LEU A 40 -1.92 -0.19 6.02
N ALA A 41 -1.30 -1.22 5.47
CA ALA A 41 -0.45 -2.12 6.26
C ALA A 41 0.61 -1.37 7.06
N GLY A 42 1.25 -0.36 6.46
CA GLY A 42 2.27 0.46 7.12
C GLY A 42 1.77 1.28 8.31
N TYR A 43 0.49 1.62 8.33
CA TYR A 43 -0.13 2.37 9.43
C TYR A 43 -0.74 1.46 10.50
N MET A 44 -1.24 0.29 10.09
CA MET A 44 -2.07 -0.57 10.95
C MET A 44 -1.29 -1.64 11.69
N VAL A 45 -0.12 -2.03 11.20
CA VAL A 45 0.70 -3.08 11.83
C VAL A 45 1.76 -2.41 12.71
N ASP A 46 1.51 -2.31 14.01
CA ASP A 46 2.37 -1.59 14.96
C ASP A 46 3.73 -2.25 15.19
N PHE A 47 3.80 -3.56 15.05
CA PHE A 47 4.98 -4.37 15.34
C PHE A 47 5.80 -4.73 14.08
N ALA A 48 5.58 -4.07 12.95
CA ALA A 48 6.39 -4.28 11.75
C ALA A 48 7.85 -3.90 12.01
N ASP A 49 8.78 -4.75 11.59
CA ASP A 49 10.21 -4.46 11.71
C ASP A 49 10.67 -3.37 10.75
N ILE A 50 10.17 -3.41 9.52
CA ILE A 50 10.48 -2.43 8.47
C ILE A 50 9.21 -2.06 7.74
N ARG A 51 8.98 -0.76 7.55
CA ARG A 51 7.88 -0.23 6.77
C ARG A 51 8.41 0.44 5.51
N ILE A 52 7.93 -0.02 4.36
CA ILE A 52 8.42 0.42 3.05
C ILE A 52 7.27 1.02 2.25
N TYR A 53 7.50 2.19 1.69
CA TYR A 53 6.57 2.85 0.77
C TYR A 53 7.16 2.88 -0.63
N LEU A 54 6.42 2.36 -1.60
CA LEU A 54 6.79 2.42 -3.01
C LEU A 54 6.00 3.56 -3.66
N TYR A 55 6.70 4.64 -3.97
CA TYR A 55 6.10 5.81 -4.60
C TYR A 55 6.00 5.62 -6.11
N ALA A 56 4.90 6.07 -6.67
CA ALA A 56 4.73 6.30 -8.12
C ALA A 56 3.73 7.44 -8.31
N SER A 57 3.92 8.27 -9.34
CA SER A 57 2.98 9.34 -9.66
C SER A 57 1.63 8.78 -10.12
N PRO A 58 0.54 9.59 -10.04
CA PRO A 58 -0.76 9.16 -10.56
C PRO A 58 -0.72 8.73 -12.03
N ASP A 59 0.03 9.45 -12.87
CA ASP A 59 0.23 9.10 -14.27
C ASP A 59 0.89 7.74 -14.44
N CYS A 60 1.95 7.49 -13.70
CA CYS A 60 2.65 6.21 -13.74
C CYS A 60 1.75 5.06 -13.29
N ARG A 61 0.99 5.26 -12.22
CA ARG A 61 0.04 4.24 -11.73
C ARG A 61 -1.05 3.93 -12.77
N ALA A 62 -1.60 4.96 -13.40
CA ALA A 62 -2.59 4.78 -14.48
C ALA A 62 -2.02 3.99 -15.66
N ARG A 63 -0.80 4.31 -16.10
CA ARG A 63 -0.12 3.58 -17.19
C ARG A 63 0.11 2.11 -16.84
N ARG A 64 0.49 1.81 -15.61
CA ARG A 64 0.66 0.42 -15.13
C ARG A 64 -0.65 -0.36 -15.17
N ILE A 65 -1.77 0.29 -14.90
CA ILE A 65 -3.10 -0.32 -15.01
C ILE A 65 -3.44 -0.60 -16.47
N VAL A 66 -3.17 0.33 -17.38
CA VAL A 66 -3.35 0.12 -18.83
C VAL A 66 -2.58 -1.13 -19.29
N ASP A 67 -1.31 -1.26 -18.89
CA ASP A 67 -0.47 -2.38 -19.29
C ASP A 67 -0.93 -3.73 -18.71
N ARG A 68 -1.54 -3.72 -17.54
CA ARG A 68 -1.99 -4.93 -16.85
C ARG A 68 -3.42 -5.33 -17.17
N GLU A 69 -4.27 -4.33 -17.36
CA GLU A 69 -5.72 -4.52 -17.52
C GLU A 69 -6.17 -3.85 -18.82
N ASP A 70 -6.63 -4.49 -19.80
CA ASP A 70 -7.03 -3.93 -21.09
C ASP A 70 -8.04 -2.77 -20.99
N LYS A 71 -7.55 -1.61 -20.54
CA LYS A 71 -8.30 -0.37 -20.33
C LYS A 71 -7.65 0.78 -21.06
N SER A 72 -8.44 1.81 -21.42
CA SER A 72 -7.88 3.06 -21.92
C SER A 72 -7.16 3.83 -20.78
N TYR A 73 -6.20 4.65 -21.16
CA TYR A 73 -5.50 5.52 -20.20
C TYR A 73 -6.48 6.44 -19.44
N GLU A 74 -7.43 7.03 -20.14
CA GLU A 74 -8.42 7.92 -19.54
C GLU A 74 -9.27 7.22 -18.49
N THR A 75 -9.72 6.00 -18.78
CA THR A 75 -10.47 5.18 -17.83
C THR A 75 -9.62 4.80 -16.63
N ALA A 76 -8.39 4.33 -16.86
CA ALA A 76 -7.48 3.95 -15.79
C ALA A 76 -7.14 5.14 -14.88
N LYS A 77 -6.90 6.31 -15.46
CA LYS A 77 -6.64 7.53 -14.71
C LYS A 77 -7.82 7.93 -13.85
N HIS A 78 -9.01 7.97 -14.44
CA HIS A 78 -10.24 8.33 -13.71
C HIS A 78 -10.51 7.38 -12.54
N GLU A 79 -10.45 6.07 -12.78
CA GLU A 79 -10.65 5.06 -11.72
C GLU A 79 -9.62 5.20 -10.60
N THR A 80 -8.37 5.47 -10.94
CA THR A 80 -7.30 5.69 -9.95
C THR A 80 -7.59 6.90 -9.09
N GLU A 81 -7.96 8.02 -9.69
CA GLU A 81 -8.26 9.27 -8.98
C GLU A 81 -9.46 9.09 -8.03
N VAL A 82 -10.53 8.47 -8.50
CA VAL A 82 -11.73 8.20 -7.69
C VAL A 82 -11.42 7.27 -6.52
N ARG A 83 -10.68 6.21 -6.77
CA ARG A 83 -10.28 5.25 -5.74
C ARG A 83 -9.43 5.91 -4.66
N GLU A 84 -8.43 6.68 -5.04
CA GLU A 84 -7.51 7.31 -4.10
C GLU A 84 -8.19 8.38 -3.27
N GLU A 85 -9.09 9.15 -3.86
CA GLU A 85 -9.88 10.14 -3.12
C GLU A 85 -10.82 9.44 -2.12
N SER A 86 -11.46 8.35 -2.52
CA SER A 86 -12.29 7.54 -1.64
C SER A 86 -11.50 6.95 -0.47
N GLU A 87 -10.32 6.38 -0.74
CA GLU A 87 -9.43 5.84 0.30
C GLU A 87 -8.97 6.91 1.27
N ARG A 88 -8.54 8.06 0.77
CA ARG A 88 -8.10 9.19 1.59
C ARG A 88 -9.20 9.62 2.57
N LYS A 89 -10.41 9.77 2.06
CA LYS A 89 -11.58 10.17 2.84
C LYS A 89 -11.93 9.12 3.91
N ARG A 90 -12.06 7.86 3.51
CA ARG A 90 -12.45 6.77 4.42
C ARG A 90 -11.44 6.56 5.54
N TYR A 91 -10.16 6.50 5.21
CA TYR A 91 -9.13 6.26 6.20
C TYR A 91 -8.99 7.40 7.20
N TYR A 92 -9.23 8.61 6.75
CA TYR A 92 -9.29 9.75 7.66
C TYR A 92 -10.53 9.69 8.57
N GLU A 93 -11.69 9.42 7.99
CA GLU A 93 -12.95 9.34 8.76
C GLU A 93 -12.98 8.15 9.72
N TYR A 94 -12.54 6.98 9.27
CA TYR A 94 -12.68 5.75 10.04
C TYR A 94 -11.57 5.55 11.07
N TYR A 95 -10.35 5.99 10.74
CA TYR A 95 -9.16 5.70 11.55
C TYR A 95 -8.37 6.94 11.96
N ASN A 96 -8.76 8.12 11.51
CA ASN A 96 -7.97 9.35 11.67
C ASN A 96 -6.55 9.21 11.10
N ILE A 97 -6.41 8.47 9.98
CA ILE A 97 -5.16 8.26 9.28
C ILE A 97 -5.12 9.14 8.04
N ASP A 98 -4.10 9.99 7.95
CA ASP A 98 -3.76 10.73 6.74
C ASP A 98 -2.74 9.93 5.93
N ILE A 99 -3.19 9.31 4.84
CA ILE A 99 -2.33 8.48 3.99
C ILE A 99 -1.28 9.27 3.20
N ALA A 100 -1.37 10.60 3.18
CA ALA A 100 -0.32 11.45 2.64
C ALA A 100 0.85 11.64 3.61
N ASN A 101 0.67 11.32 4.89
CA ASN A 101 1.72 11.37 5.88
C ASN A 101 2.61 10.12 5.81
N LEU A 102 3.77 10.24 5.19
CA LEU A 102 4.71 9.14 4.99
C LEU A 102 5.70 8.97 6.15
N SER A 103 5.53 9.69 7.26
CA SER A 103 6.47 9.65 8.40
C SER A 103 6.53 8.30 9.11
N VAL A 104 5.55 7.44 8.91
CA VAL A 104 5.53 6.08 9.49
C VAL A 104 6.49 5.12 8.77
N TYR A 105 6.90 5.44 7.53
CA TYR A 105 7.72 4.55 6.72
C TYR A 105 9.22 4.74 6.99
N ASP A 106 9.93 3.64 6.99
CA ASP A 106 11.38 3.59 7.19
C ASP A 106 12.13 3.79 5.87
N ILE A 107 11.56 3.28 4.77
CA ILE A 107 12.14 3.33 3.43
C ILE A 107 11.09 3.84 2.45
N ILE A 108 11.45 4.84 1.67
CA ILE A 108 10.61 5.38 0.60
C ILE A 108 11.39 5.26 -0.71
N VAL A 109 10.85 4.49 -1.67
CA VAL A 109 11.50 4.24 -2.96
C VAL A 109 10.63 4.79 -4.08
N ASN A 110 11.23 5.58 -4.97
CA ASN A 110 10.56 6.01 -6.19
C ASN A 110 10.57 4.88 -7.22
N SER A 111 9.45 4.19 -7.35
CA SER A 111 9.33 3.02 -8.21
C SER A 111 9.21 3.36 -9.71
N GLU A 112 9.05 4.64 -10.07
CA GLU A 112 9.07 5.07 -11.48
C GLU A 112 10.47 5.04 -12.06
N LYS A 113 11.46 5.38 -11.24
CA LYS A 113 12.84 5.53 -11.67
C LYS A 113 13.56 4.18 -11.82
N TRP A 114 13.20 3.22 -11.00
CA TRP A 114 13.90 1.95 -10.91
C TRP A 114 12.98 0.79 -11.32
N GLY A 115 13.52 -0.18 -12.07
CA GLY A 115 12.79 -1.40 -12.38
C GLY A 115 12.56 -2.29 -11.15
N LYS A 116 11.61 -3.20 -11.26
CA LYS A 116 11.21 -4.06 -10.13
C LYS A 116 12.36 -4.93 -9.58
N GLU A 117 13.26 -5.38 -10.45
CA GLU A 117 14.42 -6.19 -10.05
C GLU A 117 15.41 -5.37 -9.22
N VAL A 118 15.68 -4.12 -9.62
CA VAL A 118 16.56 -3.22 -8.89
C VAL A 118 15.96 -2.86 -7.52
N ILE A 119 14.67 -2.61 -7.47
CA ILE A 119 13.95 -2.32 -6.22
C ILE A 119 14.01 -3.53 -5.29
N ALA A 120 13.76 -4.74 -5.80
CA ALA A 120 13.83 -5.96 -5.03
C ALA A 120 15.22 -6.19 -4.43
N ASP A 121 16.26 -6.01 -5.22
CA ASP A 121 17.65 -6.14 -4.76
C ASP A 121 17.99 -5.12 -3.68
N TYR A 122 17.57 -3.87 -3.88
CA TYR A 122 17.76 -2.82 -2.89
C TYR A 122 17.06 -3.14 -1.56
N VAL A 123 15.79 -3.51 -1.62
CA VAL A 123 15.01 -3.84 -0.42
C VAL A 123 15.60 -5.04 0.31
N LEU A 124 16.00 -6.09 -0.42
CA LEU A 124 16.64 -7.26 0.18
C LEU A 124 17.96 -6.89 0.88
N SER A 125 18.77 -6.01 0.27
CA SER A 125 20.01 -5.51 0.89
C SER A 125 19.73 -4.75 2.18
N GLU A 126 18.70 -3.91 2.20
CA GLU A 126 18.32 -3.16 3.40
C GLU A 126 17.76 -4.06 4.49
N ILE A 127 17.03 -5.09 4.15
CA ILE A 127 16.56 -6.11 5.11
C ILE A 127 17.75 -6.83 5.74
N GLU A 128 18.74 -7.23 4.96
CA GLU A 128 19.96 -7.87 5.47
C GLU A 128 20.78 -6.92 6.38
N ASN A 129 20.90 -5.68 6.01
CA ASN A 129 21.54 -4.66 6.82
C ASN A 129 20.80 -4.44 8.16
N PHE A 130 19.48 -4.39 8.12
CA PHE A 130 18.64 -4.29 9.31
C PHE A 130 18.85 -5.49 10.25
N LYS A 131 18.84 -6.71 9.71
CA LYS A 131 19.08 -7.94 10.50
C LYS A 131 20.43 -7.90 11.18
N LYS A 132 21.49 -7.53 10.47
CA LYS A 132 22.85 -7.41 11.02
C LYS A 132 22.89 -6.37 12.15
N HIS A 133 22.31 -5.19 11.92
CA HIS A 133 22.30 -4.11 12.89
C HIS A 133 21.53 -4.46 14.17
N LYS A 134 20.46 -5.23 14.05
CA LYS A 134 19.65 -5.69 15.19
C LYS A 134 20.13 -7.02 15.78
N GLY A 135 21.17 -7.63 15.21
CA GLY A 135 21.65 -8.94 15.66
C GLY A 135 20.69 -10.09 15.34
N LEU A 136 19.81 -9.91 14.34
CA LEU A 136 18.87 -10.92 13.88
C LEU A 136 19.53 -11.86 12.85
N LYS A 137 19.00 -13.09 12.74
CA LYS A 137 19.51 -14.10 11.78
C LYS A 137 18.58 -14.24 10.58
#